data_a082715415c5e03d77233d95fa52f5a7
#
_entry.id   a082715415c5e03d77233d95fa52f5a7
#
_cell.length_a   1.000
_cell.length_b   1.000
_cell.length_c   1.000
_cell.angle_alpha   90.00
_cell.angle_beta   90.00
_cell.angle_gamma   90.00
#
_symmetry.space_group_name_H-M   'P 1'
#
loop_
_entity.id
_entity.type
_entity.pdbx_description
1 polymer ?
#
loop_
_entity_poly.entity_id
_entity_poly.type
_entity_poly.pdbx_seq_one_letter_code
_entity_poly.pdbx_strand_id
1 'polypeptide(L)'
;MWTDIYHKLVEIYDIKAVKFSLDVLKILLIAFIGIKFSDFVIRRFYKLYSKAKIQLPQRKMDTLASLTKNAVRYVIYFLAGASILKLFNIDMTSLLAVAGIGSLAIGFGAQNLVRDMISGFFIIFEDQFSVGDYVTINGISGTVEEMGLRVTKIRGFSDGLHIIPNGEIKMVTNLTKDSMMAVVNIAFPIDEDVDRIIEGLQEICEEVKNSREDIIEGPTVLGITDMQDSKLVIMVYAKTQPMQKWAVEREIRYRVKKMFDKNN
;
A
#
# COMPACT_ATOMS: atom_id res chain seq x y z
N MET A 1 9.00 77.53 17.13
CA MET A 1 9.99 76.59 16.51
C MET A 1 10.16 75.28 17.29
N TRP A 2 10.52 75.31 18.59
CA TRP A 2 10.65 74.05 19.38
C TRP A 2 9.30 73.39 19.68
N THR A 3 8.24 74.11 19.92
CA THR A 3 6.87 73.65 20.14
C THR A 3 6.31 72.99 18.87
N ASP A 4 6.57 73.52 17.69
CA ASP A 4 6.09 72.95 16.41
C ASP A 4 6.84 71.64 16.05
N ILE A 5 8.09 71.57 16.39
CA ILE A 5 8.89 70.34 16.23
C ILE A 5 8.37 69.24 17.16
N TYR A 6 8.05 69.58 18.41
CA TYR A 6 7.50 68.67 19.39
C TYR A 6 6.13 68.11 18.94
N HIS A 7 5.22 69.01 18.50
CA HIS A 7 3.92 68.59 17.98
C HIS A 7 4.03 67.68 16.75
N LYS A 8 4.90 67.97 15.81
CA LYS A 8 5.13 67.11 14.64
C LYS A 8 5.72 65.74 15.03
N LEU A 9 6.62 65.68 16.03
CA LEU A 9 7.18 64.41 16.51
C LEU A 9 6.13 63.56 17.19
N VAL A 10 5.25 64.16 18.01
CA VAL A 10 4.14 63.48 18.67
C VAL A 10 3.16 62.94 17.64
N GLU A 11 2.78 63.77 16.66
CA GLU A 11 1.86 63.37 15.58
C GLU A 11 2.45 62.19 14.73
N ILE A 12 3.73 62.22 14.41
CA ILE A 12 4.40 61.13 13.68
C ILE A 12 4.49 59.87 14.56
N TYR A 13 4.69 59.98 15.85
CA TYR A 13 4.71 58.86 16.78
C TYR A 13 3.33 58.23 16.91
N ASP A 14 2.27 59.04 17.04
CA ASP A 14 0.89 58.57 17.13
C ASP A 14 0.45 57.85 15.83
N ILE A 15 0.82 58.39 14.67
CA ILE A 15 0.53 57.74 13.40
C ILE A 15 1.23 56.36 13.25
N LYS A 16 2.49 56.28 13.72
CA LYS A 16 3.24 54.99 13.71
C LYS A 16 2.63 53.96 14.67
N ALA A 17 2.25 54.40 15.89
CA ALA A 17 1.63 53.57 16.88
C ALA A 17 0.26 53.04 16.42
N VAL A 18 -0.56 53.93 15.84
CA VAL A 18 -1.85 53.53 15.23
C VAL A 18 -1.67 52.55 14.08
N LYS A 19 -0.72 52.78 13.20
CA LYS A 19 -0.43 51.84 12.10
C LYS A 19 0.04 50.49 12.63
N PHE A 20 0.93 50.44 13.62
CA PHE A 20 1.37 49.20 14.26
C PHE A 20 0.19 48.45 14.88
N SER A 21 -0.68 49.14 15.64
CA SER A 21 -1.85 48.53 16.24
C SER A 21 -2.82 47.95 15.21
N LEU A 22 -3.01 48.66 14.09
CA LEU A 22 -3.83 48.21 12.98
C LEU A 22 -3.21 46.93 12.30
N ASP A 23 -1.91 46.88 12.15
CA ASP A 23 -1.25 45.72 11.53
C ASP A 23 -1.30 44.49 12.46
N VAL A 24 -1.14 44.64 13.76
CA VAL A 24 -1.38 43.56 14.73
C VAL A 24 -2.83 43.08 14.69
N LEU A 25 -3.80 44.03 14.65
CA LEU A 25 -5.22 43.67 14.57
C LEU A 25 -5.55 42.92 13.30
N LYS A 26 -4.98 43.30 12.16
CA LYS A 26 -5.12 42.56 10.88
C LYS A 26 -4.60 41.14 10.98
N ILE A 27 -3.39 40.94 11.55
CA ILE A 27 -2.80 39.61 11.71
C ILE A 27 -3.70 38.73 12.60
N LEU A 28 -4.19 39.24 13.70
CA LEU A 28 -5.09 38.52 14.61
C LEU A 28 -6.43 38.20 13.96
N LEU A 29 -6.98 39.13 13.16
CA LEU A 29 -8.21 38.92 12.40
C LEU A 29 -8.04 37.82 11.33
N ILE A 30 -6.95 37.86 10.58
CA ILE A 30 -6.62 36.83 9.57
C ILE A 30 -6.44 35.46 10.24
N ALA A 31 -5.71 35.40 11.37
CA ALA A 31 -5.54 34.17 12.13
C ALA A 31 -6.88 33.63 12.65
N PHE A 32 -7.73 34.49 13.18
CA PHE A 32 -9.08 34.12 13.65
C PHE A 32 -9.95 33.57 12.50
N ILE A 33 -9.97 34.25 11.37
CA ILE A 33 -10.70 33.80 10.17
C ILE A 33 -10.13 32.46 9.69
N GLY A 34 -8.81 32.33 9.63
CA GLY A 34 -8.13 31.07 9.24
C GLY A 34 -8.50 29.89 10.14
N ILE A 35 -8.54 30.11 11.47
CA ILE A 35 -8.96 29.08 12.43
C ILE A 35 -10.43 28.71 12.23
N LYS A 36 -11.32 29.67 12.08
CA LYS A 36 -12.74 29.41 11.86
C LYS A 36 -13.00 28.67 10.54
N PHE A 37 -12.30 29.08 9.49
CA PHE A 37 -12.39 28.44 8.19
C PHE A 37 -11.87 27.01 8.22
N SER A 38 -10.69 26.78 8.83
CA SER A 38 -10.13 25.43 8.98
C SER A 38 -11.04 24.53 9.81
N ASP A 39 -11.58 25.03 10.92
CA ASP A 39 -12.54 24.29 11.76
C ASP A 39 -13.80 23.92 10.98
N PHE A 40 -14.32 24.82 10.13
CA PHE A 40 -15.47 24.56 9.28
C PHE A 40 -15.18 23.46 8.24
N VAL A 41 -14.04 23.56 7.53
CA VAL A 41 -13.63 22.59 6.51
C VAL A 41 -13.43 21.21 7.13
N ILE A 42 -12.68 21.14 8.24
CA ILE A 42 -12.41 19.89 8.95
C ILE A 42 -13.72 19.24 9.42
N ARG A 43 -14.60 20.01 10.09
CA ARG A 43 -15.90 19.47 10.54
C ARG A 43 -16.74 18.96 9.37
N ARG A 44 -16.78 19.69 8.24
CA ARG A 44 -17.55 19.28 7.06
C ARG A 44 -16.98 18.02 6.43
N PHE A 45 -15.65 17.92 6.33
CA PHE A 45 -14.96 16.75 5.80
C PHE A 45 -15.28 15.49 6.65
N TYR A 46 -15.07 15.55 7.95
CA TYR A 46 -15.33 14.42 8.85
C TYR A 46 -16.82 14.04 8.90
N LYS A 47 -17.72 15.02 8.81
CA LYS A 47 -19.18 14.77 8.77
C LYS A 47 -19.61 14.07 7.46
N LEU A 48 -19.01 14.41 6.34
CA LEU A 48 -19.26 13.72 5.06
C LEU A 48 -18.72 12.28 5.11
N TYR A 49 -17.54 12.07 5.70
CA TYR A 49 -16.94 10.76 5.86
C TYR A 49 -17.74 9.85 6.80
N SER A 50 -18.33 10.42 7.86
CA SER A 50 -19.22 9.70 8.79
C SER A 50 -20.51 9.20 8.13
N LYS A 51 -20.98 9.84 7.04
CA LYS A 51 -22.14 9.42 6.27
C LYS A 51 -21.83 8.38 5.18
N ALA A 52 -20.59 8.29 4.75
CA ALA A 52 -20.14 7.23 3.86
C ALA A 52 -20.13 5.90 4.65
N LYS A 53 -20.50 4.78 4.04
CA LYS A 53 -20.64 3.43 4.61
C LYS A 53 -19.39 2.86 5.35
N ILE A 54 -18.38 3.68 5.62
CA ILE A 54 -17.18 3.29 6.35
C ILE A 54 -17.52 3.33 7.84
N GLN A 55 -17.72 2.16 8.44
CA GLN A 55 -18.08 1.95 9.86
C GLN A 55 -16.87 2.25 10.80
N LEU A 56 -16.34 3.47 10.77
CA LEU A 56 -15.42 3.88 11.83
C LEU A 56 -16.24 4.29 13.06
N PRO A 57 -15.90 3.78 14.27
CA PRO A 57 -16.55 4.19 15.49
C PRO A 57 -16.49 5.71 15.65
N GLN A 58 -17.59 6.35 15.96
CA GLN A 58 -17.71 7.81 16.03
C GLN A 58 -16.65 8.45 16.94
N ARG A 59 -16.28 7.76 18.04
CA ARG A 59 -15.20 8.18 18.94
C ARG A 59 -13.84 8.33 18.23
N LYS A 60 -13.50 7.45 17.29
CA LYS A 60 -12.24 7.55 16.51
C LYS A 60 -12.26 8.75 15.57
N MET A 61 -13.40 9.01 14.94
CA MET A 61 -13.58 10.17 14.05
C MET A 61 -13.45 11.50 14.82
N ASP A 62 -14.05 11.60 15.99
CA ASP A 62 -13.97 12.79 16.82
C ASP A 62 -12.55 13.06 17.30
N THR A 63 -11.82 12.01 17.67
CA THR A 63 -10.40 12.12 18.06
C THR A 63 -9.54 12.59 16.90
N LEU A 64 -9.68 11.99 15.70
CA LEU A 64 -8.93 12.40 14.51
C LEU A 64 -9.25 13.85 14.12
N ALA A 65 -10.53 14.23 14.13
CA ALA A 65 -10.95 15.60 13.86
C ALA A 65 -10.32 16.61 14.86
N SER A 66 -10.28 16.24 16.14
CA SER A 66 -9.67 17.09 17.18
C SER A 66 -8.15 17.22 16.98
N LEU A 67 -7.45 16.13 16.71
CA LEU A 67 -6.01 16.14 16.45
C LEU A 67 -5.68 17.01 15.22
N THR A 68 -6.42 16.83 14.11
CA THR A 68 -6.22 17.62 12.89
C THR A 68 -6.46 19.11 13.15
N LYS A 69 -7.53 19.47 13.88
CA LYS A 69 -7.80 20.87 14.25
C LYS A 69 -6.67 21.47 15.07
N ASN A 70 -6.19 20.75 16.08
CA ASN A 70 -5.13 21.25 16.94
C ASN A 70 -3.83 21.44 16.17
N ALA A 71 -3.47 20.49 15.28
CA ALA A 71 -2.29 20.62 14.42
C ALA A 71 -2.38 21.88 13.54
N VAL A 72 -3.50 22.09 12.86
CA VAL A 72 -3.69 23.29 12.01
C VAL A 72 -3.66 24.59 12.84
N ARG A 73 -4.27 24.60 14.04
CA ARG A 73 -4.24 25.77 14.94
C ARG A 73 -2.83 26.12 15.38
N TYR A 74 -2.00 25.12 15.72
CA TYR A 74 -0.61 25.38 16.09
C TYR A 74 0.19 26.00 14.94
N VAL A 75 -0.02 25.55 13.70
CA VAL A 75 0.60 26.17 12.52
C VAL A 75 0.14 27.62 12.37
N ILE A 76 -1.17 27.90 12.49
CA ILE A 76 -1.70 29.26 12.37
C ILE A 76 -1.16 30.15 13.50
N TYR A 77 -1.10 29.67 14.75
CA TYR A 77 -0.54 30.43 15.86
C TYR A 77 0.95 30.73 15.66
N PHE A 78 1.71 29.75 15.16
CA PHE A 78 3.12 29.96 14.84
C PHE A 78 3.30 31.05 13.77
N LEU A 79 2.53 30.98 12.67
CA LEU A 79 2.61 31.98 11.58
C LEU A 79 2.16 33.38 12.06
N ALA A 80 1.10 33.45 12.87
CA ALA A 80 0.63 34.71 13.41
C ALA A 80 1.67 35.32 14.38
N GLY A 81 2.23 34.50 15.28
CA GLY A 81 3.28 34.92 16.20
C GLY A 81 4.54 35.41 15.46
N ALA A 82 4.99 34.67 14.46
CA ALA A 82 6.09 35.06 13.60
C ALA A 82 5.83 36.41 12.90
N SER A 83 4.60 36.58 12.36
CA SER A 83 4.21 37.84 11.69
C SER A 83 4.18 39.02 12.65
N ILE A 84 3.74 38.83 13.90
CA ILE A 84 3.76 39.87 14.95
C ILE A 84 5.21 40.22 15.32
N LEU A 85 6.10 39.22 15.55
CA LEU A 85 7.49 39.45 15.85
C LEU A 85 8.21 40.27 14.76
N LYS A 86 7.86 40.04 13.50
CA LYS A 86 8.37 40.81 12.36
C LYS A 86 8.02 42.31 12.48
N LEU A 87 6.85 42.68 13.02
CA LEU A 87 6.47 44.09 13.23
C LEU A 87 7.37 44.78 14.26
N PHE A 88 7.98 44.04 15.19
CA PHE A 88 8.95 44.55 16.16
C PHE A 88 10.38 44.67 15.58
N ASN A 89 10.55 44.49 14.25
CA ASN A 89 11.86 44.42 13.57
C ASN A 89 12.79 43.37 14.15
N ILE A 90 12.26 42.29 14.74
CA ILE A 90 13.05 41.15 15.19
C ILE A 90 13.47 40.34 13.94
N ASP A 91 14.78 40.04 13.84
CA ASP A 91 15.29 39.20 12.76
C ASP A 91 14.69 37.80 12.82
N MET A 92 13.94 37.48 11.79
CA MET A 92 13.24 36.20 11.65
C MET A 92 14.14 35.07 11.13
N THR A 93 15.36 35.38 10.72
CA THR A 93 16.25 34.41 10.09
C THR A 93 16.53 33.22 11.00
N SER A 94 16.81 33.46 12.28
CA SER A 94 17.03 32.39 13.26
C SER A 94 15.78 31.55 13.52
N LEU A 95 14.61 32.19 13.59
CA LEU A 95 13.32 31.49 13.80
C LEU A 95 12.97 30.61 12.60
N LEU A 96 13.20 31.12 11.37
CA LEU A 96 12.97 30.37 10.15
C LEU A 96 13.97 29.22 10.00
N ALA A 97 15.22 29.40 10.42
CA ALA A 97 16.22 28.32 10.44
C ALA A 97 15.80 27.18 11.38
N VAL A 98 15.37 27.50 12.60
CA VAL A 98 14.86 26.49 13.58
C VAL A 98 13.61 25.81 13.04
N ALA A 99 12.66 26.56 12.48
CA ALA A 99 11.46 26.02 11.86
C ALA A 99 11.80 25.11 10.67
N GLY A 100 12.80 25.45 9.87
CA GLY A 100 13.32 24.64 8.78
C GLY A 100 13.85 23.29 9.26
N ILE A 101 14.69 23.28 10.28
CA ILE A 101 15.20 22.06 10.91
C ILE A 101 14.06 21.21 11.47
N GLY A 102 13.10 21.85 12.17
CA GLY A 102 11.92 21.17 12.69
C GLY A 102 11.07 20.55 11.58
N SER A 103 10.92 21.24 10.45
CA SER A 103 10.20 20.74 9.28
C SER A 103 10.88 19.52 8.65
N LEU A 104 12.20 19.51 8.60
CA LEU A 104 12.98 18.35 8.13
C LEU A 104 12.78 17.15 9.06
N ALA A 105 12.81 17.36 10.40
CA ALA A 105 12.59 16.30 11.36
C ALA A 105 11.17 15.68 11.21
N ILE A 106 10.14 16.53 11.03
CA ILE A 106 8.77 16.07 10.76
C ILE A 106 8.71 15.33 9.41
N GLY A 107 9.39 15.83 8.37
CA GLY A 107 9.48 15.21 7.06
C GLY A 107 10.08 13.80 7.12
N PHE A 108 11.20 13.63 7.83
CA PHE A 108 11.79 12.31 8.06
C PHE A 108 10.87 11.38 8.85
N GLY A 109 10.18 11.90 9.88
CA GLY A 109 9.19 11.14 10.65
C GLY A 109 7.99 10.68 9.80
N ALA A 110 7.59 11.46 8.79
CA ALA A 110 6.48 11.16 7.89
C ALA A 110 6.89 10.41 6.60
N GLN A 111 8.17 10.20 6.35
CA GLN A 111 8.70 9.64 5.10
C GLN A 111 8.04 8.30 4.71
N ASN A 112 7.88 7.38 5.66
CA ASN A 112 7.25 6.08 5.38
C ASN A 112 5.78 6.25 5.00
N LEU A 113 5.04 7.17 5.62
CA LEU A 113 3.65 7.45 5.28
C LEU A 113 3.53 7.94 3.83
N VAL A 114 4.40 8.87 3.43
CA VAL A 114 4.42 9.39 2.06
C VAL A 114 4.78 8.29 1.06
N ARG A 115 5.78 7.46 1.38
CA ARG A 115 6.16 6.30 0.57
C ARG A 115 4.98 5.34 0.40
N ASP A 116 4.29 4.98 1.49
CA ASP A 116 3.12 4.08 1.45
C ASP A 116 2.05 4.62 0.50
N MET A 117 1.75 5.92 0.59
CA MET A 117 0.71 6.56 -0.24
C MET A 117 1.09 6.61 -1.72
N ILE A 118 2.34 6.96 -2.03
CA ILE A 118 2.85 6.99 -3.41
C ILE A 118 2.84 5.57 -3.99
N SER A 119 3.35 4.58 -3.26
CA SER A 119 3.34 3.19 -3.70
C SER A 119 1.91 2.68 -3.93
N GLY A 120 1.00 2.95 -2.99
CA GLY A 120 -0.41 2.56 -3.14
C GLY A 120 -1.09 3.21 -4.34
N PHE A 121 -0.78 4.48 -4.62
CA PHE A 121 -1.26 5.16 -5.82
C PHE A 121 -0.80 4.44 -7.11
N PHE A 122 0.50 4.12 -7.23
CA PHE A 122 1.02 3.43 -8.41
C PHE A 122 0.51 2.00 -8.54
N ILE A 123 0.37 1.25 -7.44
CA ILE A 123 -0.23 -0.09 -7.46
C ILE A 123 -1.62 -0.06 -8.08
N ILE A 124 -2.45 0.93 -7.69
CA ILE A 124 -3.80 1.10 -8.22
C ILE A 124 -3.76 1.64 -9.66
N PHE A 125 -2.93 2.63 -9.94
CA PHE A 125 -2.87 3.29 -11.25
C PHE A 125 -2.36 2.34 -12.35
N GLU A 126 -1.38 1.50 -12.04
CA GLU A 126 -0.81 0.51 -12.96
C GLU A 126 -1.59 -0.81 -12.98
N ASP A 127 -2.62 -0.92 -12.15
CA ASP A 127 -3.42 -2.14 -11.97
C ASP A 127 -2.54 -3.39 -11.76
N GLN A 128 -1.52 -3.28 -10.87
CA GLN A 128 -0.61 -4.38 -10.61
C GLN A 128 -1.35 -5.60 -10.05
N PHE A 129 -2.31 -5.38 -9.15
CA PHE A 129 -3.28 -6.36 -8.65
C PHE A 129 -4.53 -5.63 -8.15
N SER A 130 -5.64 -6.36 -8.01
CA SER A 130 -6.95 -5.85 -7.62
C SER A 130 -7.56 -6.66 -6.47
N VAL A 131 -8.61 -6.12 -5.84
CA VAL A 131 -9.37 -6.85 -4.82
C VAL A 131 -9.96 -8.12 -5.43
N GLY A 132 -9.74 -9.25 -4.78
CA GLY A 132 -10.11 -10.58 -5.25
C GLY A 132 -8.98 -11.36 -5.91
N ASP A 133 -7.89 -10.70 -6.32
CA ASP A 133 -6.73 -11.39 -6.88
C ASP A 133 -6.01 -12.23 -5.82
N TYR A 134 -5.50 -13.39 -6.23
CA TYR A 134 -4.60 -14.19 -5.42
C TYR A 134 -3.16 -13.81 -5.75
N VAL A 135 -2.47 -13.27 -4.76
CA VAL A 135 -1.13 -12.69 -4.92
C VAL A 135 -0.14 -13.26 -3.93
N THR A 136 1.13 -13.20 -4.27
CA THR A 136 2.24 -13.40 -3.33
C THR A 136 2.99 -12.08 -3.17
N ILE A 137 2.96 -11.51 -1.97
CA ILE A 137 3.63 -10.25 -1.60
C ILE A 137 4.60 -10.54 -0.45
N ASN A 138 5.88 -10.25 -0.65
CA ASN A 138 6.92 -10.45 0.37
C ASN A 138 6.94 -11.89 0.94
N GLY A 139 6.65 -12.91 0.11
CA GLY A 139 6.59 -14.32 0.52
C GLY A 139 5.26 -14.75 1.17
N ILE A 140 4.32 -13.84 1.38
CA ILE A 140 2.98 -14.12 1.91
C ILE A 140 2.02 -14.28 0.74
N SER A 141 1.36 -15.44 0.65
CA SER A 141 0.38 -15.72 -0.41
C SER A 141 -1.05 -15.65 0.14
N GLY A 142 -1.94 -15.02 -0.62
CA GLY A 142 -3.35 -14.92 -0.22
C GLY A 142 -4.18 -14.10 -1.19
N THR A 143 -5.46 -14.02 -0.91
CA THR A 143 -6.41 -13.21 -1.67
C THR A 143 -6.43 -11.77 -1.17
N VAL A 144 -6.34 -10.81 -2.07
CA VAL A 144 -6.48 -9.39 -1.76
C VAL A 144 -7.90 -9.11 -1.30
N GLU A 145 -8.07 -8.75 -0.02
CA GLU A 145 -9.38 -8.47 0.57
C GLU A 145 -9.74 -6.99 0.49
N GLU A 146 -8.74 -6.12 0.66
CA GLU A 146 -8.92 -4.68 0.63
C GLU A 146 -7.64 -3.99 0.14
N MET A 147 -7.81 -3.01 -0.72
CA MET A 147 -6.75 -2.11 -1.16
C MET A 147 -7.05 -0.70 -0.70
N GLY A 148 -6.15 -0.15 0.11
CA GLY A 148 -6.17 1.25 0.51
C GLY A 148 -4.99 2.01 -0.08
N LEU A 149 -5.03 3.34 0.03
CA LEU A 149 -3.92 4.17 -0.43
C LEU A 149 -2.62 3.91 0.36
N ARG A 150 -2.71 3.53 1.64
CA ARG A 150 -1.57 3.31 2.53
C ARG A 150 -1.26 1.83 2.77
N VAL A 151 -2.27 0.98 2.81
CA VAL A 151 -2.12 -0.44 3.16
C VAL A 151 -2.93 -1.31 2.23
N THR A 152 -2.40 -2.49 1.95
CA THR A 152 -3.09 -3.60 1.30
C THR A 152 -3.34 -4.70 2.32
N LYS A 153 -4.53 -5.29 2.31
CA LYS A 153 -4.89 -6.41 3.18
C LYS A 153 -5.03 -7.67 2.34
N ILE A 154 -4.29 -8.71 2.72
CA ILE A 154 -4.34 -10.03 2.09
C ILE A 154 -4.81 -11.05 3.11
N ARG A 155 -5.75 -11.90 2.71
CA ARG A 155 -6.20 -13.03 3.49
C ARG A 155 -5.45 -14.29 3.06
N GLY A 156 -4.56 -14.76 3.92
CA GLY A 156 -3.85 -16.03 3.73
C GLY A 156 -4.83 -17.22 3.82
N PHE A 157 -4.44 -18.34 3.26
CA PHE A 157 -5.26 -19.56 3.29
C PHE A 157 -5.45 -20.10 4.72
N SER A 158 -4.38 -20.08 5.52
CA SER A 158 -4.36 -20.59 6.90
C SER A 158 -3.99 -19.53 7.94
N ASP A 159 -3.38 -18.41 7.53
CA ASP A 159 -2.61 -17.53 8.42
C ASP A 159 -3.35 -16.25 8.83
N GLY A 160 -4.61 -16.10 8.44
CA GLY A 160 -5.43 -14.94 8.83
C GLY A 160 -5.30 -13.76 7.87
N LEU A 161 -5.44 -12.54 8.42
CA LEU A 161 -5.41 -11.29 7.65
C LEU A 161 -4.07 -10.57 7.84
N HIS A 162 -3.30 -10.46 6.76
CA HIS A 162 -2.06 -9.70 6.70
C HIS A 162 -2.33 -8.27 6.25
N ILE A 163 -1.82 -7.29 7.00
CA ILE A 163 -1.94 -5.86 6.70
C ILE A 163 -0.55 -5.36 6.35
N ILE A 164 -0.33 -5.07 5.08
CA ILE A 164 0.98 -4.73 4.52
C ILE A 164 0.98 -3.25 4.13
N PRO A 165 1.89 -2.41 4.67
CA PRO A 165 2.11 -1.06 4.17
C PRO A 165 2.53 -1.11 2.70
N ASN A 166 1.91 -0.29 1.86
CA ASN A 166 2.16 -0.34 0.41
C ASN A 166 3.63 -0.01 0.06
N GLY A 167 4.28 0.85 0.84
CA GLY A 167 5.70 1.18 0.68
C GLY A 167 6.68 0.05 0.99
N GLU A 168 6.20 -1.04 1.61
CA GLU A 168 6.98 -2.26 1.88
C GLU A 168 6.82 -3.30 0.77
N ILE A 169 5.88 -3.11 -0.16
CA ILE A 169 5.67 -4.00 -1.30
C ILE A 169 6.77 -3.73 -2.32
N LYS A 170 7.76 -4.62 -2.37
CA LYS A 170 8.90 -4.52 -3.31
C LYS A 170 8.68 -5.36 -4.57
N MET A 171 7.98 -6.47 -4.41
CA MET A 171 7.70 -7.43 -5.47
C MET A 171 6.32 -8.04 -5.20
N VAL A 172 5.54 -8.14 -6.24
CA VAL A 172 4.26 -8.86 -6.25
C VAL A 172 4.26 -9.89 -7.37
N THR A 173 3.79 -11.09 -7.05
CA THR A 173 3.46 -12.11 -8.06
C THR A 173 1.95 -12.25 -8.06
N ASN A 174 1.30 -11.84 -9.14
CA ASN A 174 -0.14 -12.00 -9.32
C ASN A 174 -0.39 -13.38 -9.98
N LEU A 175 -1.14 -14.23 -9.29
CA LEU A 175 -1.43 -15.60 -9.71
C LEU A 175 -2.82 -15.73 -10.35
N THR A 176 -3.54 -14.61 -10.48
CA THR A 176 -4.90 -14.57 -11.03
C THR A 176 -4.95 -14.00 -12.44
N LYS A 177 -4.04 -13.06 -12.76
CA LYS A 177 -4.10 -12.30 -14.03
C LYS A 177 -3.63 -13.10 -15.25
N ASP A 178 -2.82 -14.12 -15.07
CA ASP A 178 -2.23 -14.88 -16.19
C ASP A 178 -2.31 -16.39 -15.96
N SER A 179 -2.12 -17.13 -17.05
CA SER A 179 -2.02 -18.58 -17.03
C SER A 179 -0.88 -19.04 -16.12
N MET A 180 -1.05 -20.20 -15.50
CA MET A 180 -0.07 -20.79 -14.59
C MET A 180 0.49 -22.09 -15.17
N MET A 181 1.77 -22.35 -14.85
CA MET A 181 2.38 -23.65 -15.15
C MET A 181 2.18 -24.60 -13.97
N ALA A 182 1.41 -25.66 -14.17
CA ALA A 182 1.39 -26.83 -13.31
C ALA A 182 2.62 -27.68 -13.61
N VAL A 183 3.40 -27.99 -12.60
CA VAL A 183 4.62 -28.80 -12.72
C VAL A 183 4.59 -29.94 -11.70
N VAL A 184 4.70 -31.15 -12.19
CA VAL A 184 4.70 -32.35 -11.36
C VAL A 184 5.99 -33.13 -11.60
N ASN A 185 6.83 -33.20 -10.58
CA ASN A 185 8.00 -34.05 -10.55
C ASN A 185 7.60 -35.38 -9.93
N ILE A 186 7.82 -36.48 -10.65
CA ILE A 186 7.46 -37.82 -10.23
C ILE A 186 8.74 -38.66 -10.16
N ALA A 187 9.02 -39.21 -9.00
CA ALA A 187 10.20 -40.04 -8.77
C ALA A 187 9.86 -41.52 -8.97
N PHE A 188 10.67 -42.19 -9.76
CA PHE A 188 10.60 -43.63 -10.04
C PHE A 188 11.87 -44.33 -9.61
N PRO A 189 11.86 -45.64 -9.30
CA PRO A 189 13.08 -46.44 -9.11
C PRO A 189 13.96 -46.40 -10.39
N ILE A 190 15.26 -46.40 -10.24
CA ILE A 190 16.21 -46.34 -11.36
C ILE A 190 16.19 -47.60 -12.22
N ASP A 191 15.79 -48.70 -11.62
CA ASP A 191 15.77 -50.04 -12.25
C ASP A 191 14.51 -50.26 -13.15
N GLU A 192 13.56 -49.32 -13.15
CA GLU A 192 12.34 -49.37 -13.93
C GLU A 192 12.61 -49.03 -15.40
N ASP A 193 11.84 -49.63 -16.30
CA ASP A 193 11.89 -49.33 -17.74
C ASP A 193 11.35 -47.91 -18.03
N VAL A 194 12.26 -47.04 -18.44
CA VAL A 194 11.97 -45.61 -18.68
C VAL A 194 10.97 -45.43 -19.83
N ASP A 195 11.09 -46.22 -20.88
CA ASP A 195 10.21 -46.07 -22.04
C ASP A 195 8.78 -46.44 -21.67
N ARG A 196 8.60 -47.52 -20.92
CA ARG A 196 7.28 -47.91 -20.38
C ARG A 196 6.68 -46.88 -19.43
N ILE A 197 7.52 -46.26 -18.61
CA ILE A 197 7.06 -45.17 -17.69
C ILE A 197 6.58 -43.98 -18.53
N ILE A 198 7.36 -43.56 -19.54
CA ILE A 198 7.02 -42.42 -20.39
C ILE A 198 5.72 -42.68 -21.15
N GLU A 199 5.53 -43.86 -21.74
CA GLU A 199 4.29 -44.25 -22.39
C GLU A 199 3.09 -44.17 -21.45
N GLY A 200 3.20 -44.73 -20.24
CA GLY A 200 2.13 -44.66 -19.24
C GLY A 200 1.82 -43.24 -18.78
N LEU A 201 2.84 -42.40 -18.65
CA LEU A 201 2.64 -40.98 -18.33
C LEU A 201 1.98 -40.20 -19.47
N GLN A 202 2.27 -40.54 -20.73
CA GLN A 202 1.62 -39.95 -21.90
C GLN A 202 0.13 -40.31 -21.95
N GLU A 203 -0.24 -41.55 -21.65
CA GLU A 203 -1.64 -41.99 -21.54
C GLU A 203 -2.38 -41.18 -20.45
N ILE A 204 -1.75 -41.02 -19.27
CA ILE A 204 -2.30 -40.21 -18.18
C ILE A 204 -2.48 -38.74 -18.63
N CYS A 205 -1.51 -38.20 -19.34
CA CYS A 205 -1.59 -36.82 -19.85
C CYS A 205 -2.79 -36.64 -20.78
N GLU A 206 -3.03 -37.57 -21.68
CA GLU A 206 -4.21 -37.56 -22.57
C GLU A 206 -5.53 -37.70 -21.79
N GLU A 207 -5.60 -38.58 -20.79
CA GLU A 207 -6.76 -38.72 -19.93
C GLU A 207 -7.06 -37.44 -19.15
N VAL A 208 -6.03 -36.79 -18.57
CA VAL A 208 -6.18 -35.54 -17.81
C VAL A 208 -6.63 -34.43 -18.75
N LYS A 209 -6.05 -34.30 -19.95
CA LYS A 209 -6.44 -33.33 -20.96
C LYS A 209 -7.93 -33.46 -21.33
N ASN A 210 -8.38 -34.68 -21.56
CA ASN A 210 -9.75 -34.96 -21.99
C ASN A 210 -10.79 -34.78 -20.85
N SER A 211 -10.35 -34.82 -19.59
CA SER A 211 -11.22 -34.72 -18.43
C SER A 211 -11.32 -33.32 -17.84
N ARG A 212 -10.52 -32.33 -18.35
CA ARG A 212 -10.41 -30.99 -17.76
C ARG A 212 -10.40 -29.91 -18.82
N GLU A 213 -11.29 -28.92 -18.68
CA GLU A 213 -11.40 -27.76 -19.58
C GLU A 213 -10.50 -26.58 -19.14
N ASP A 214 -9.91 -26.67 -17.95
CA ASP A 214 -9.05 -25.62 -17.38
C ASP A 214 -7.57 -25.74 -17.77
N ILE A 215 -7.24 -26.71 -18.63
CA ILE A 215 -5.92 -26.88 -19.24
C ILE A 215 -5.88 -26.14 -20.58
N ILE A 216 -4.96 -25.19 -20.68
CA ILE A 216 -4.76 -24.38 -21.90
C ILE A 216 -3.83 -25.11 -22.87
N GLU A 217 -2.75 -25.74 -22.34
CA GLU A 217 -1.74 -26.44 -23.14
C GLU A 217 -1.17 -27.62 -22.34
N GLY A 218 -0.93 -28.71 -22.97
CA GLY A 218 -0.47 -29.96 -22.36
C GLY A 218 -1.63 -30.80 -21.80
N PRO A 219 -1.42 -31.59 -20.73
CA PRO A 219 -0.15 -31.93 -20.06
C PRO A 219 0.85 -32.63 -21.00
N THR A 220 2.15 -32.37 -20.79
CA THR A 220 3.22 -32.93 -21.62
C THR A 220 4.30 -33.53 -20.73
N VAL A 221 4.80 -34.67 -21.06
CA VAL A 221 5.96 -35.33 -20.42
C VAL A 221 7.23 -34.70 -20.96
N LEU A 222 7.99 -34.01 -20.11
CA LEU A 222 9.26 -33.40 -20.52
C LEU A 222 10.41 -34.43 -20.62
N GLY A 223 10.30 -35.51 -19.87
CA GLY A 223 11.34 -36.54 -19.73
C GLY A 223 12.06 -36.46 -18.39
N ILE A 224 13.22 -37.11 -18.31
CA ILE A 224 14.04 -37.19 -17.09
C ILE A 224 14.67 -35.82 -16.83
N THR A 225 14.42 -35.26 -15.66
CA THR A 225 14.96 -33.96 -15.24
C THR A 225 15.99 -34.06 -14.12
N ASP A 226 16.02 -35.19 -13.41
CA ASP A 226 17.02 -35.44 -12.36
C ASP A 226 17.24 -36.95 -12.20
N MET A 227 18.47 -37.33 -11.85
CA MET A 227 18.85 -38.72 -11.56
C MET A 227 19.65 -38.74 -10.27
N GLN A 228 19.18 -39.51 -9.31
CA GLN A 228 19.85 -39.77 -8.02
C GLN A 228 20.20 -41.26 -7.90
N ASP A 229 21.03 -41.63 -6.90
CA ASP A 229 21.58 -42.98 -6.77
C ASP A 229 20.57 -44.16 -6.91
N SER A 230 19.30 -43.94 -6.57
CA SER A 230 18.26 -44.97 -6.62
C SER A 230 16.95 -44.52 -7.26
N LYS A 231 16.90 -43.28 -7.82
CA LYS A 231 15.67 -42.71 -8.35
C LYS A 231 15.94 -41.86 -9.57
N LEU A 232 15.06 -41.94 -10.54
CA LEU A 232 14.96 -41.00 -11.66
C LEU A 232 13.71 -40.13 -11.47
N VAL A 233 13.81 -38.87 -11.82
CA VAL A 233 12.71 -37.92 -11.72
C VAL A 233 12.27 -37.51 -13.12
N ILE A 234 10.99 -37.75 -13.42
CA ILE A 234 10.36 -37.34 -14.68
C ILE A 234 9.43 -36.18 -14.39
N MET A 235 9.54 -35.14 -15.21
CA MET A 235 8.71 -33.94 -15.11
C MET A 235 7.54 -34.01 -16.09
N VAL A 236 6.35 -33.72 -15.58
CA VAL A 236 5.16 -33.46 -16.38
C VAL A 236 4.76 -32.02 -16.12
N TYR A 237 4.45 -31.28 -17.16
CA TYR A 237 3.99 -29.90 -17.05
C TYR A 237 2.72 -29.63 -17.87
N ALA A 238 1.92 -28.67 -17.44
CA ALA A 238 0.74 -28.21 -18.16
C ALA A 238 0.54 -26.70 -17.94
N LYS A 239 0.10 -26.01 -18.98
CA LYS A 239 -0.34 -24.62 -18.86
C LYS A 239 -1.82 -24.61 -18.52
N THR A 240 -2.18 -23.94 -17.41
CA THR A 240 -3.53 -23.96 -16.86
C THR A 240 -4.13 -22.57 -16.79
N GLN A 241 -5.43 -22.50 -16.72
CA GLN A 241 -6.13 -21.27 -16.34
C GLN A 241 -5.67 -20.78 -14.96
N PRO A 242 -5.82 -19.48 -14.68
CA PRO A 242 -5.48 -18.91 -13.39
C PRO A 242 -6.08 -19.72 -12.22
N MET A 243 -5.33 -19.89 -11.16
CA MET A 243 -5.72 -20.61 -9.93
C MET A 243 -5.94 -22.13 -10.07
N GLN A 244 -5.89 -22.72 -11.27
CA GLN A 244 -6.14 -24.15 -11.50
C GLN A 244 -4.89 -25.03 -11.40
N LYS A 245 -3.71 -24.44 -11.39
CA LYS A 245 -2.42 -25.14 -11.30
C LYS A 245 -2.42 -26.26 -10.25
N TRP A 246 -2.82 -25.97 -9.01
CA TRP A 246 -2.76 -26.94 -7.92
C TRP A 246 -3.78 -28.09 -8.08
N ALA A 247 -4.93 -27.81 -8.69
CA ALA A 247 -5.93 -28.82 -8.98
C ALA A 247 -5.42 -29.80 -10.04
N VAL A 248 -4.82 -29.28 -11.10
CA VAL A 248 -4.21 -30.09 -12.18
C VAL A 248 -3.04 -30.91 -11.65
N GLU A 249 -2.15 -30.33 -10.84
CA GLU A 249 -1.04 -31.05 -10.22
C GLU A 249 -1.50 -32.22 -9.33
N ARG A 250 -2.57 -32.01 -8.53
CA ARG A 250 -3.15 -33.07 -7.71
C ARG A 250 -3.76 -34.18 -8.55
N GLU A 251 -4.46 -33.83 -9.63
CA GLU A 251 -5.08 -34.80 -10.53
C GLU A 251 -4.02 -35.68 -11.22
N ILE A 252 -2.95 -35.06 -11.74
CA ILE A 252 -1.84 -35.80 -12.34
C ILE A 252 -1.23 -36.79 -11.33
N ARG A 253 -0.89 -36.32 -10.12
CA ARG A 253 -0.33 -37.17 -9.07
C ARG A 253 -1.28 -38.33 -8.69
N TYR A 254 -2.57 -38.08 -8.61
CA TYR A 254 -3.59 -39.07 -8.29
C TYR A 254 -3.64 -40.17 -9.38
N ARG A 255 -3.70 -39.79 -10.65
CA ARG A 255 -3.76 -40.76 -11.76
C ARG A 255 -2.48 -41.56 -11.88
N VAL A 256 -1.35 -40.93 -11.72
CA VAL A 256 -0.04 -41.64 -11.67
C VAL A 256 -0.06 -42.70 -10.57
N LYS A 257 -0.46 -42.35 -9.35
CA LYS A 257 -0.56 -43.32 -8.26
C LYS A 257 -1.52 -44.49 -8.59
N LYS A 258 -2.67 -44.18 -9.18
CA LYS A 258 -3.65 -45.19 -9.57
C LYS A 258 -3.15 -46.14 -10.66
N MET A 259 -2.32 -45.65 -11.60
CA MET A 259 -1.69 -46.50 -12.63
C MET A 259 -0.76 -47.54 -11.98
N PHE A 260 0.07 -47.09 -11.02
CA PHE A 260 0.98 -48.00 -10.31
C PHE A 260 0.25 -49.05 -9.44
N ASP A 261 -0.85 -48.66 -8.78
CA ASP A 261 -1.64 -49.59 -7.97
C ASP A 261 -2.37 -50.66 -8.81
N LYS A 262 -2.57 -50.45 -10.10
CA LYS A 262 -3.12 -51.45 -11.00
C LYS A 262 -2.08 -52.42 -11.57
N ASN A 263 -0.81 -52.03 -11.59
CA ASN A 263 0.29 -52.81 -12.17
C ASN A 263 1.09 -53.61 -11.13
N ASN A 264 0.76 -53.51 -9.83
CA ASN A 264 1.19 -54.34 -8.73
C ASN A 264 0.09 -55.33 -8.34
#